data_76edafa4287a4db9f0b65303890e57d7
#
_entry.id   76edafa4287a4db9f0b65303890e57d7
#
_cell.length_a   1.000
_cell.length_b   1.000
_cell.length_c   1.000
_cell.angle_alpha   90.00
_cell.angle_beta   90.00
_cell.angle_gamma   90.00
#
_symmetry.space_group_name_H-M   'P 1'
#
loop_
_entity.id
_entity.type
_entity.pdbx_description
1 polymer ?
#
loop_
_entity_poly.entity_id
_entity_poly.type
_entity_poly.pdbx_seq_one_letter_code
_entity_poly.pdbx_strand_id
1 'polypeptide(L)'
;HKKGRQSKLEALKSEQRTMIFYESPHRIAKTLEQFKQTFGEDRRASLAREISKKFEEFQRGTLSELSAHYAEKTPKGEFVIVVEGNSKE
;
A
#
# COMPACT_ATOMS: atom_id res chain seq x y z
N HIS A 1 4.91 -15.92 -3.64
CA HIS A 1 3.84 -16.87 -3.88
C HIS A 1 2.51 -16.29 -3.45
N LYS A 2 1.56 -16.32 -4.35
CA LYS A 2 0.30 -15.62 -4.16
C LYS A 2 -0.44 -16.02 -2.90
N LYS A 3 -0.58 -17.31 -2.72
CA LYS A 3 -1.33 -17.82 -1.58
C LYS A 3 -0.65 -17.50 -0.27
N GLY A 4 0.67 -17.66 -0.23
CA GLY A 4 1.41 -17.35 0.98
C GLY A 4 1.33 -15.88 1.34
N ARG A 5 1.37 -15.01 0.33
CA ARG A 5 1.26 -13.59 0.56
C ARG A 5 -0.09 -13.21 1.15
N GLN A 6 -1.16 -13.77 0.60
CA GLN A 6 -2.48 -13.46 1.10
C GLN A 6 -2.65 -13.90 2.54
N SER A 7 -2.13 -15.07 2.88
CA SER A 7 -2.18 -15.54 4.26
C SER A 7 -1.45 -14.60 5.21
N LYS A 8 -0.28 -14.12 4.78
CA LYS A 8 0.48 -13.18 5.62
C LYS A 8 -0.26 -11.88 5.82
N LEU A 9 -0.89 -11.37 4.76
CA LEU A 9 -1.65 -10.14 4.86
C LEU A 9 -2.86 -10.30 5.76
N GLU A 10 -3.54 -11.43 5.67
CA GLU A 10 -4.68 -11.68 6.55
C GLU A 10 -4.26 -11.69 8.00
N ALA A 11 -3.08 -12.22 8.27
CA ALA A 11 -2.57 -12.24 9.64
C ALA A 11 -2.29 -10.84 10.17
N LEU A 12 -2.05 -9.88 9.28
CA LEU A 12 -1.77 -8.51 9.69
C LEU A 12 -3.02 -7.63 9.75
N LYS A 13 -4.16 -8.20 9.45
CA LYS A 13 -5.40 -7.45 9.36
C LYS A 13 -5.72 -6.68 10.65
N SER A 14 -5.46 -7.29 11.78
CA SER A 14 -5.74 -6.68 13.07
C SER A 14 -4.52 -6.03 13.72
N GLU A 15 -3.42 -5.94 13.00
CA GLU A 15 -2.21 -5.32 13.55
C GLU A 15 -2.49 -3.87 13.89
N GLN A 16 -2.17 -3.46 15.12
CA GLN A 16 -2.43 -2.10 15.58
C GLN A 16 -1.27 -1.15 15.33
N ARG A 17 -0.10 -1.69 15.04
CA ARG A 17 1.07 -0.87 14.75
C ARG A 17 1.07 -0.46 13.29
N THR A 18 1.71 0.66 13.03
CA THR A 18 1.94 1.10 11.64
C THR A 18 2.80 0.05 10.93
N MET A 19 2.43 -0.24 9.70
CA MET A 19 3.12 -1.24 8.91
C MET A 19 3.81 -0.58 7.73
N ILE A 20 4.98 -1.08 7.37
CA ILE A 20 5.75 -0.53 6.25
C ILE A 20 6.03 -1.66 5.26
N PHE A 21 5.72 -1.38 4.00
CA PHE A 21 5.95 -2.34 2.92
C PHE A 21 6.74 -1.67 1.81
N TYR A 22 7.52 -2.47 1.10
CA TYR A 22 8.24 -2.01 -0.09
C TYR A 22 7.64 -2.68 -1.30
N GLU A 23 7.52 -1.93 -2.39
CA GLU A 23 6.90 -2.50 -3.58
C GLU A 23 7.48 -1.90 -4.84
N SER A 24 7.55 -2.71 -5.88
CA SER A 24 8.05 -2.26 -7.17
C SER A 24 6.95 -1.52 -7.93
N PRO A 25 7.34 -0.68 -8.89
CA PRO A 25 6.33 0.05 -9.67
C PRO A 25 5.45 -0.87 -10.50
N HIS A 26 5.94 -2.05 -10.84
CA HIS A 26 5.15 -2.98 -11.64
C HIS A 26 4.02 -3.62 -10.85
N ARG A 27 4.14 -3.63 -9.53
CA ARG A 27 3.19 -4.34 -8.69
C ARG A 27 2.35 -3.42 -7.82
N ILE A 28 2.62 -2.12 -7.85
CA ILE A 28 1.98 -1.23 -6.89
C ILE A 28 0.46 -1.22 -7.00
N ALA A 29 -0.07 -1.20 -8.21
CA ALA A 29 -1.52 -1.17 -8.39
C ALA A 29 -2.17 -2.43 -7.83
N LYS A 30 -1.58 -3.58 -8.14
CA LYS A 30 -2.11 -4.85 -7.65
C LYS A 30 -1.99 -4.96 -6.14
N THR A 31 -0.88 -4.50 -5.61
CA THR A 31 -0.65 -4.56 -4.17
C THR A 31 -1.64 -3.68 -3.42
N LEU A 32 -1.89 -2.47 -3.92
CA LEU A 32 -2.85 -1.59 -3.27
C LEU A 32 -4.25 -2.15 -3.31
N GLU A 33 -4.62 -2.79 -4.41
CA GLU A 33 -5.91 -3.44 -4.49
C GLU A 33 -6.02 -4.57 -3.47
N GLN A 34 -4.96 -5.35 -3.33
CA GLN A 34 -4.94 -6.43 -2.37
C GLN A 34 -5.02 -5.89 -0.93
N PHE A 35 -4.28 -4.81 -0.65
CA PHE A 35 -4.34 -4.18 0.67
C PHE A 35 -5.73 -3.65 0.96
N LYS A 36 -6.36 -3.04 -0.04
CA LYS A 36 -7.70 -2.50 0.12
C LYS A 36 -8.67 -3.61 0.52
N GLN A 37 -8.57 -4.74 -0.13
CA GLN A 37 -9.47 -5.85 0.17
C GLN A 37 -9.18 -6.49 1.52
N THR A 38 -7.92 -6.49 1.92
CA THR A 38 -7.54 -7.14 3.16
C THR A 38 -7.68 -6.24 4.38
N PHE A 39 -7.18 -5.01 4.27
CA PHE A 39 -7.13 -4.10 5.43
C PHE A 39 -8.34 -3.17 5.49
N GLY A 40 -9.08 -3.06 4.40
CA GLY A 40 -10.27 -2.22 4.37
C GLY A 40 -10.08 -0.99 3.51
N GLU A 41 -11.15 -0.58 2.87
CA GLU A 41 -11.12 0.55 1.94
C GLU A 41 -10.78 1.86 2.64
N ASP A 42 -11.18 1.98 3.89
CA ASP A 42 -11.01 3.22 4.64
C ASP A 42 -9.72 3.29 5.41
N ARG A 43 -8.91 2.24 5.39
CA ARG A 43 -7.64 2.23 6.11
C ARG A 43 -6.72 3.28 5.50
N ARG A 44 -6.16 4.13 6.32
CA ARG A 44 -5.32 5.21 5.83
C ARG A 44 -3.90 4.72 5.58
N ALA A 45 -3.29 5.31 4.58
CA ALA A 45 -1.93 4.93 4.22
C ALA A 45 -1.23 6.10 3.54
N SER A 46 0.06 5.98 3.43
CA SER A 46 0.89 6.95 2.72
C SER A 46 1.81 6.18 1.78
N LEU A 47 1.98 6.70 0.59
CA LEU A 47 2.93 6.16 -0.36
C LEU A 47 4.04 7.16 -0.60
N ALA A 48 5.26 6.70 -0.55
CA ALA A 48 6.41 7.49 -0.97
C ALA A 48 6.97 6.81 -2.20
N ARG A 49 7.17 7.58 -3.25
CA ARG A 49 7.72 7.07 -4.49
C ARG A 49 9.00 7.83 -4.80
N GLU A 50 10.06 7.10 -5.07
CA GLU A 50 11.33 7.70 -5.41
C GLU A 50 11.65 7.37 -6.86
N ILE A 51 11.62 8.39 -7.72
CA ILE A 51 11.98 8.25 -9.12
C ILE A 51 13.49 8.33 -9.26
N SER A 52 14.08 9.25 -8.51
CA SER A 52 15.52 9.39 -8.40
C SER A 52 15.77 10.09 -7.09
N LYS A 53 17.05 10.23 -6.72
CA LYS A 53 17.35 10.88 -5.46
C LYS A 53 16.86 12.32 -5.40
N LYS A 54 16.61 12.92 -6.55
CA LYS A 54 16.14 14.29 -6.62
C LYS A 54 14.64 14.41 -6.67
N PHE A 55 13.93 13.35 -7.06
CA PHE A 55 12.51 13.43 -7.29
C PHE A 55 11.79 12.44 -6.42
N GLU A 56 11.06 12.96 -5.46
CA GLU A 56 10.24 12.16 -4.57
C GLU A 56 8.81 12.63 -4.68
N GLU A 57 7.91 11.71 -4.50
CA GLU A 57 6.49 12.03 -4.54
C GLU A 57 5.80 11.32 -3.39
N PHE A 58 4.90 12.03 -2.72
CA PHE A 58 4.15 11.48 -1.60
C PHE A 58 2.67 11.58 -1.90
N GLN A 59 1.96 10.50 -1.59
CA GLN A 59 0.51 10.46 -1.70
C GLN A 59 -0.05 9.93 -0.40
N ARG A 60 -1.09 10.58 0.11
CA ARG A 60 -1.74 10.15 1.33
C ARG A 60 -3.23 10.02 1.10
N GLY A 61 -3.84 9.09 1.81
CA GLY A 61 -5.28 8.91 1.72
C GLY A 61 -5.68 7.56 2.22
N THR A 62 -6.89 7.17 1.90
CA THR A 62 -7.34 5.82 2.21
C THR A 62 -6.81 4.86 1.16
N LEU A 63 -6.82 3.58 1.50
CA LEU A 63 -6.39 2.58 0.53
C LEU A 63 -7.27 2.62 -0.72
N SER A 64 -8.55 2.93 -0.56
CA SER A 64 -9.44 3.07 -1.71
C SER A 64 -8.99 4.20 -2.63
N GLU A 65 -8.65 5.34 -2.04
CA GLU A 65 -8.19 6.49 -2.82
C GLU A 65 -6.86 6.21 -3.51
N LEU A 66 -5.94 5.60 -2.78
CA LEU A 66 -4.63 5.30 -3.34
C LEU A 66 -4.71 4.24 -4.43
N SER A 67 -5.53 3.23 -4.22
CA SER A 67 -5.72 2.19 -5.23
C SER A 67 -6.29 2.80 -6.51
N ALA A 68 -7.27 3.69 -6.38
CA ALA A 68 -7.85 4.34 -7.55
C ALA A 68 -6.82 5.21 -8.26
N HIS A 69 -5.98 5.90 -7.48
CA HIS A 69 -4.97 6.79 -8.06
C HIS A 69 -4.00 6.03 -8.94
N TYR A 70 -3.62 4.81 -8.57
CA TYR A 70 -2.63 4.05 -9.31
C TYR A 70 -3.22 2.95 -10.18
N ALA A 71 -4.54 2.86 -10.26
CA ALA A 71 -5.19 1.73 -10.95
C ALA A 71 -4.76 1.58 -12.41
N GLU A 72 -4.60 2.69 -13.10
CA GLU A 72 -4.29 2.64 -14.52
C GLU A 72 -3.01 3.37 -14.86
N LYS A 73 -2.15 3.55 -13.88
CA LYS A 73 -0.89 4.23 -14.09
C LYS A 73 0.23 3.22 -14.20
N THR A 74 1.26 3.60 -14.93
CA THR A 74 2.49 2.83 -15.01
C THR A 74 3.58 3.68 -14.40
N PRO A 75 3.64 3.74 -13.06
CA PRO A 75 4.59 4.64 -12.42
C PRO A 75 6.01 4.13 -12.55
N LYS A 76 6.96 5.01 -12.25
CA LYS A 76 8.36 4.68 -12.19
C LYS A 76 8.83 4.84 -10.76
N GLY A 77 9.95 4.20 -10.45
CA GLY A 77 10.54 4.32 -9.12
C GLY A 77 10.06 3.26 -8.17
N GLU A 78 10.64 3.27 -7.00
CA GLU A 78 10.31 2.30 -5.96
C GLU A 78 9.35 2.92 -4.98
N PHE A 79 8.51 2.08 -4.39
CA PHE A 79 7.48 2.55 -3.47
C PHE A 79 7.73 2.05 -2.06
N VAL A 80 7.47 2.94 -1.12
CA VAL A 80 7.33 2.57 0.28
C VAL A 80 5.88 2.86 0.65
N ILE A 81 5.20 1.85 1.17
CA ILE A 81 3.81 1.97 1.58
C ILE A 81 3.75 1.92 3.09
N VAL A 82 3.25 2.98 3.70
CA VAL A 82 3.09 3.04 5.14
C VAL A 82 1.60 2.95 5.43
N VAL A 83 1.18 1.86 6.05
CA VAL A 83 -0.23 1.61 6.32
C VAL A 83 -0.46 1.79 7.81
N GLU A 84 -1.44 2.62 8.16
CA GLU A 84 -1.80 2.78 9.56
C GLU A 84 -2.30 1.48 10.12
N GLY A 85 -1.99 1.24 11.38
CA GLY A 85 -2.49 0.07 12.04
C GLY A 85 -3.98 0.12 12.25
N ASN A 86 -4.53 -0.99 12.67
CA ASN A 86 -5.94 -1.09 12.98
C ASN A 86 -6.20 -0.33 14.29
N SER A 87 -6.95 0.76 14.20
CA SER A 87 -7.24 1.59 15.36
C SER A 87 -8.49 1.17 16.09
N LYS A 88 -9.09 0.11 15.66
CA LYS A 88 -10.29 -0.40 16.28
C LYS A 88 -10.01 -0.87 17.70
N GLU A 89 -10.87 -0.51 18.59
CA GLU A 89 -10.71 -0.89 19.98
C GLU A 89 -11.36 -2.15 20.36
#